data_d1325974526d212bfbd1c8f3bf4e1b8b
#
_entry.id   d1325974526d212bfbd1c8f3bf4e1b8b
#
_cell.length_a   1.000
_cell.length_b   1.000
_cell.length_c   1.000
_cell.angle_alpha   90.00
_cell.angle_beta   90.00
_cell.angle_gamma   90.00
#
_symmetry.space_group_name_H-M   'P 1'
#
loop_
_entity.id
_entity.type
_entity.pdbx_description
1 polymer ?
#
loop_
_entity_poly.entity_id
_entity_poly.type
_entity_poly.pdbx_seq_one_letter_code
_entity_poly.pdbx_strand_id
1 'polypeptide(L)'
;MNRNLRTLRRCIACGLALSGVGLACAQMPVPLLDTAAVPATVQQLEALLQCKAGAALKTDEVESKLRAIGLVKGADGFFLIPQKSPRPLLFGDEVVAALVTAADGEKKAFVYLKRQTGKQLAKRLGVNRIDEQADTDEPSYFKQTSKKTTLLVGAASELFMGNDSIKYQSAVACQQLK
;
A
#
# COMPACT_ATOMS: atom_id res chain seq x y z
N MET A 1 -22.10 -33.12 24.89
CA MET A 1 -23.10 -34.04 24.28
C MET A 1 -23.21 -33.73 22.81
N ASN A 2 -23.12 -34.80 22.02
CA ASN A 2 -23.38 -34.96 20.57
C ASN A 2 -22.34 -34.34 19.62
N ARG A 3 -21.48 -35.15 19.05
CA ARG A 3 -21.53 -36.34 18.13
C ARG A 3 -22.11 -35.96 16.74
N ASN A 4 -21.24 -36.27 15.80
CA ASN A 4 -21.46 -36.99 14.51
C ASN A 4 -21.38 -36.07 13.27
N LEU A 5 -20.88 -36.46 12.13
CA LEU A 5 -20.72 -37.81 11.53
C LEU A 5 -19.74 -37.71 10.33
N ARG A 6 -18.99 -38.75 10.21
CA ARG A 6 -18.20 -39.15 9.04
C ARG A 6 -19.11 -39.46 7.84
N THR A 7 -18.66 -39.18 6.65
CA THR A 7 -19.12 -39.94 5.49
C THR A 7 -17.93 -40.27 4.60
N LEU A 8 -17.49 -41.49 4.71
CA LEU A 8 -16.72 -42.23 3.72
C LEU A 8 -17.64 -42.50 2.53
N ARG A 9 -17.15 -42.26 1.33
CA ARG A 9 -17.68 -42.94 0.12
C ARG A 9 -16.55 -43.64 -0.60
N ARG A 10 -16.64 -44.97 -0.54
CA ARG A 10 -15.89 -45.95 -1.33
C ARG A 10 -16.31 -45.78 -2.80
N CYS A 11 -15.37 -45.71 -3.70
CA CYS A 11 -15.61 -46.06 -5.10
C CYS A 11 -15.05 -47.42 -5.39
N ILE A 12 -15.97 -48.25 -5.86
CA ILE A 12 -15.83 -49.65 -6.27
C ILE A 12 -15.07 -49.68 -7.57
N ALA A 13 -14.14 -50.59 -7.64
CA ALA A 13 -13.47 -51.01 -8.86
C ALA A 13 -14.44 -51.75 -9.80
N CYS A 14 -14.44 -51.42 -11.07
CA CYS A 14 -14.85 -52.30 -12.17
C CYS A 14 -13.81 -52.19 -13.27
N GLY A 15 -13.06 -53.25 -13.42
CA GLY A 15 -12.21 -53.44 -14.56
C GLY A 15 -13.05 -53.92 -15.77
N LEU A 16 -12.66 -53.45 -16.93
CA LEU A 16 -12.80 -54.14 -18.19
C LEU A 16 -11.82 -53.57 -19.20
N ALA A 17 -10.95 -54.37 -19.68
CA ALA A 17 -9.99 -54.10 -20.74
C ALA A 17 -10.71 -53.96 -22.08
N LEU A 18 -10.35 -52.95 -22.86
CA LEU A 18 -10.43 -53.01 -24.34
C LEU A 18 -9.60 -51.86 -24.96
N SER A 19 -8.54 -52.28 -25.64
CA SER A 19 -7.94 -51.74 -26.89
C SER A 19 -7.92 -50.22 -27.13
N GLY A 20 -6.76 -49.63 -27.00
CA GLY A 20 -6.08 -48.74 -27.95
C GLY A 20 -6.87 -47.62 -28.62
N VAL A 21 -6.82 -46.43 -28.08
CA VAL A 21 -6.51 -45.20 -28.81
C VAL A 21 -5.91 -44.23 -27.79
N GLY A 22 -4.66 -43.87 -28.00
CA GLY A 22 -3.97 -42.89 -27.15
C GLY A 22 -4.56 -41.50 -27.35
N LEU A 23 -5.51 -41.13 -26.52
CA LEU A 23 -5.87 -39.73 -26.32
C LEU A 23 -4.81 -39.12 -25.39
N ALA A 24 -3.81 -38.51 -26.00
CA ALA A 24 -2.94 -37.56 -25.32
C ALA A 24 -3.83 -36.47 -24.73
N CYS A 25 -4.16 -36.57 -23.46
CA CYS A 25 -4.66 -35.43 -22.69
C CYS A 25 -3.56 -34.37 -22.70
N ALA A 26 -3.62 -33.50 -23.71
CA ALA A 26 -2.88 -32.23 -23.62
C ALA A 26 -3.35 -31.52 -22.36
N GLN A 27 -2.57 -31.65 -21.28
CA GLN A 27 -2.69 -30.79 -20.14
C GLN A 27 -2.45 -29.37 -20.65
N MET A 28 -3.53 -28.64 -20.91
CA MET A 28 -3.42 -27.20 -21.10
C MET A 28 -2.71 -26.64 -19.86
N PRO A 29 -1.57 -25.97 -20.02
CA PRO A 29 -0.96 -25.28 -18.92
C PRO A 29 -2.01 -24.30 -18.41
N VAL A 30 -2.46 -24.49 -17.17
CA VAL A 30 -3.25 -23.49 -16.45
C VAL A 30 -2.39 -22.24 -16.49
N PRO A 31 -2.84 -21.13 -17.10
CA PRO A 31 -2.06 -19.91 -17.05
C PRO A 31 -1.89 -19.59 -15.58
N LEU A 32 -0.64 -19.68 -15.08
CA LEU A 32 -0.25 -19.09 -13.82
C LEU A 32 -0.76 -17.66 -13.91
N LEU A 33 -1.72 -17.30 -13.02
CA LEU A 33 -2.15 -15.93 -12.80
C LEU A 33 -0.85 -15.15 -12.60
N ASP A 34 -0.44 -14.42 -13.64
CA ASP A 34 0.64 -13.46 -13.56
C ASP A 34 0.30 -12.58 -12.37
N THR A 35 1.07 -12.75 -11.31
CA THR A 35 1.06 -11.80 -10.19
C THR A 35 1.55 -10.53 -10.84
N ALA A 36 0.60 -9.65 -11.22
CA ALA A 36 0.88 -8.46 -12.00
C ALA A 36 2.03 -7.72 -11.32
N ALA A 37 3.17 -7.68 -11.98
CA ALA A 37 4.38 -7.08 -11.43
C ALA A 37 4.04 -5.63 -11.06
N VAL A 38 4.28 -5.27 -9.80
CA VAL A 38 4.01 -3.91 -9.31
C VAL A 38 4.76 -2.94 -10.22
N PRO A 39 4.10 -1.95 -10.84
CA PRO A 39 4.74 -1.05 -11.78
C PRO A 39 5.99 -0.42 -11.18
N ALA A 40 7.07 -0.30 -11.94
CA ALA A 40 8.34 0.25 -11.45
C ALA A 40 8.18 1.64 -10.81
N THR A 41 7.27 2.46 -11.32
CA THR A 41 6.93 3.77 -10.75
C THR A 41 6.38 3.66 -9.32
N VAL A 42 5.51 2.68 -9.05
CA VAL A 42 4.94 2.42 -7.71
C VAL A 42 6.03 2.01 -6.76
N GLN A 43 6.89 1.06 -7.15
CA GLN A 43 8.01 0.61 -6.31
C GLN A 43 8.98 1.75 -5.97
N GLN A 44 9.31 2.60 -6.94
CA GLN A 44 10.17 3.76 -6.73
C GLN A 44 9.52 4.79 -5.80
N LEU A 45 8.22 5.05 -5.96
CA LEU A 45 7.48 5.96 -5.07
C LEU A 45 7.42 5.41 -3.64
N GLU A 46 7.14 4.12 -3.46
CA GLU A 46 7.18 3.47 -2.15
C GLU A 46 8.55 3.55 -1.50
N ALA A 47 9.64 3.41 -2.26
CA ALA A 47 11.00 3.56 -1.75
C ALA A 47 11.30 5.00 -1.28
N LEU A 48 10.83 6.01 -2.01
CA LEU A 48 10.94 7.42 -1.61
C LEU A 48 10.15 7.71 -0.34
N LEU A 49 8.91 7.24 -0.26
CA LEU A 49 8.04 7.41 0.90
C LEU A 49 8.55 6.65 2.14
N GLN A 50 9.32 5.59 1.96
CA GLN A 50 10.02 4.87 3.04
C GLN A 50 11.35 5.51 3.44
N CYS A 51 11.72 6.65 2.85
CA CYS A 51 13.03 7.28 3.05
C CYS A 51 14.22 6.33 2.73
N LYS A 52 14.03 5.33 1.86
CA LYS A 52 15.07 4.31 1.55
C LYS A 52 16.13 4.78 0.58
N ALA A 53 15.88 5.83 -0.14
CA ALA A 53 16.74 6.25 -1.24
C ALA A 53 18.10 6.83 -0.81
N GLY A 54 18.40 6.88 0.50
CA GLY A 54 19.70 7.35 1.04
C GLY A 54 20.09 8.79 0.67
N ALA A 55 19.36 9.39 -0.26
CA ALA A 55 19.52 10.72 -0.80
C ALA A 55 18.50 11.69 -0.19
N ALA A 56 18.77 12.98 -0.37
CA ALA A 56 17.83 14.02 0.00
C ALA A 56 16.44 13.78 -0.64
N LEU A 57 15.36 13.98 0.11
CA LEU A 57 14.00 13.88 -0.42
C LEU A 57 13.81 14.92 -1.53
N LYS A 58 13.67 14.45 -2.76
CA LYS A 58 13.44 15.29 -3.94
C LYS A 58 11.92 15.43 -4.14
N THR A 59 11.37 16.53 -3.68
CA THR A 59 9.93 16.81 -3.77
C THR A 59 9.40 16.73 -5.20
N ASP A 60 10.14 17.26 -6.17
CA ASP A 60 9.75 17.24 -7.58
C ASP A 60 9.68 15.82 -8.15
N GLU A 61 10.60 14.94 -7.72
CA GLU A 61 10.56 13.53 -8.11
C GLU A 61 9.33 12.82 -7.53
N VAL A 62 9.01 13.07 -6.27
CA VAL A 62 7.80 12.52 -5.62
C VAL A 62 6.55 13.00 -6.34
N GLU A 63 6.43 14.32 -6.59
CA GLU A 63 5.30 14.90 -7.33
C GLU A 63 5.16 14.31 -8.73
N SER A 64 6.25 14.15 -9.46
CA SER A 64 6.25 13.52 -10.79
C SER A 64 5.71 12.10 -10.75
N LYS A 65 6.12 11.31 -9.75
CA LYS A 65 5.65 9.92 -9.59
C LYS A 65 4.19 9.83 -9.14
N LEU A 66 3.73 10.75 -8.28
CA LEU A 66 2.32 10.86 -7.92
C LEU A 66 1.44 11.12 -9.14
N ARG A 67 1.87 12.05 -10.03
CA ARG A 67 1.17 12.29 -11.30
C ARG A 67 1.20 11.06 -12.22
N ALA A 68 2.33 10.37 -12.30
CA ALA A 68 2.47 9.17 -13.14
C ALA A 68 1.57 8.02 -12.72
N ILE A 69 1.17 7.94 -11.43
CA ILE A 69 0.18 6.97 -10.94
C ILE A 69 -1.25 7.51 -10.95
N GLY A 70 -1.49 8.66 -11.57
CA GLY A 70 -2.83 9.20 -11.84
C GLY A 70 -3.38 10.19 -10.82
N LEU A 71 -2.58 10.70 -9.87
CA LEU A 71 -3.02 11.76 -8.98
C LEU A 71 -2.83 13.14 -9.63
N VAL A 72 -3.74 14.05 -9.34
CA VAL A 72 -3.72 15.44 -9.84
C VAL A 72 -3.60 16.39 -8.65
N LYS A 73 -2.70 17.36 -8.77
CA LYS A 73 -2.49 18.38 -7.73
C LYS A 73 -3.62 19.41 -7.76
N GLY A 74 -4.34 19.54 -6.66
CA GLY A 74 -5.35 20.57 -6.43
C GLY A 74 -4.76 21.94 -6.08
N ALA A 75 -5.63 22.94 -5.99
CA ALA A 75 -5.24 24.32 -5.64
C ALA A 75 -4.75 24.43 -4.18
N ASP A 76 -5.21 23.58 -3.31
CA ASP A 76 -4.81 23.45 -1.90
C ASP A 76 -3.47 22.73 -1.69
N GLY A 77 -2.84 22.28 -2.78
CA GLY A 77 -1.58 21.55 -2.78
C GLY A 77 -1.69 20.04 -2.58
N PHE A 78 -2.86 19.51 -2.25
CA PHE A 78 -3.08 18.07 -2.19
C PHE A 78 -3.11 17.44 -3.58
N PHE A 79 -2.58 16.24 -3.66
CA PHE A 79 -2.73 15.35 -4.82
C PHE A 79 -3.93 14.45 -4.59
N LEU A 80 -4.91 14.52 -5.47
CA LEU A 80 -6.18 13.79 -5.38
C LEU A 80 -6.37 12.90 -6.59
N ILE A 81 -7.20 11.88 -6.43
CA ILE A 81 -7.59 11.00 -7.52
C ILE A 81 -8.79 11.63 -8.23
N PRO A 82 -8.73 11.82 -9.56
CA PRO A 82 -9.87 12.32 -10.32
C PRO A 82 -11.09 11.43 -10.13
N GLN A 83 -12.27 12.04 -10.09
CA GLN A 83 -13.53 11.29 -10.03
C GLN A 83 -13.60 10.25 -11.16
N LYS A 84 -14.05 9.04 -10.83
CA LYS A 84 -14.17 7.87 -11.74
C LYS A 84 -12.84 7.24 -12.18
N SER A 85 -11.69 7.71 -11.71
CA SER A 85 -10.41 7.03 -11.95
C SER A 85 -10.19 5.87 -10.98
N PRO A 86 -9.54 4.78 -11.40
CA PRO A 86 -9.16 3.71 -10.50
C PRO A 86 -8.17 4.24 -9.45
N ARG A 87 -8.32 3.79 -8.21
CA ARG A 87 -7.42 4.19 -7.13
C ARG A 87 -6.09 3.44 -7.25
N PRO A 88 -4.96 4.12 -7.32
CA PRO A 88 -3.67 3.45 -7.30
C PRO A 88 -3.44 2.78 -5.96
N LEU A 89 -2.66 1.69 -5.98
CA LEU A 89 -2.26 0.97 -4.78
C LEU A 89 -0.83 1.37 -4.41
N LEU A 90 -0.63 1.78 -3.16
CA LEU A 90 0.68 1.93 -2.52
C LEU A 90 0.69 1.13 -1.23
N PHE A 91 1.79 0.44 -0.95
CA PHE A 91 1.87 -0.47 0.20
C PHE A 91 0.73 -1.48 0.24
N GLY A 92 0.19 -1.87 -0.95
CA GLY A 92 -0.94 -2.79 -1.09
C GLY A 92 -2.28 -2.24 -0.59
N ASP A 93 -2.42 -0.92 -0.47
CA ASP A 93 -3.64 -0.25 -0.05
C ASP A 93 -4.01 0.89 -1.02
N GLU A 94 -5.30 1.23 -1.08
CA GLU A 94 -5.80 2.30 -1.92
C GLU A 94 -5.35 3.68 -1.39
N VAL A 95 -4.75 4.46 -2.28
CA VAL A 95 -4.43 5.86 -2.01
C VAL A 95 -5.71 6.69 -2.02
N VAL A 96 -5.90 7.57 -1.04
CA VAL A 96 -7.00 8.54 -1.02
C VAL A 96 -6.55 9.94 -1.33
N ALA A 97 -5.36 10.31 -0.89
CA ALA A 97 -4.72 11.60 -1.17
C ALA A 97 -3.21 11.51 -0.96
N ALA A 98 -2.47 12.51 -1.41
CA ALA A 98 -1.08 12.72 -1.06
C ALA A 98 -0.79 14.22 -0.87
N LEU A 99 0.26 14.55 -0.12
CA LEU A 99 0.73 15.91 0.09
C LEU A 99 2.25 15.94 0.04
N VAL A 100 2.79 16.91 -0.68
CA VAL A 100 4.23 17.15 -0.74
C VAL A 100 4.49 18.58 -0.33
N THR A 101 5.32 18.77 0.69
CA THR A 101 5.65 20.10 1.22
C THR A 101 7.15 20.31 1.29
N ALA A 102 7.55 21.55 1.09
CA ALA A 102 8.92 22.02 1.31
C ALA A 102 8.84 23.44 1.89
N ALA A 103 9.03 23.56 3.20
CA ALA A 103 8.98 24.84 3.90
C ALA A 103 9.99 24.84 5.04
N ASP A 104 10.56 25.98 5.36
CA ASP A 104 11.45 26.23 6.51
C ASP A 104 12.65 25.28 6.60
N GLY A 105 13.04 24.73 5.44
CA GLY A 105 14.14 23.74 5.32
C GLY A 105 13.75 22.31 5.65
N GLU A 106 12.50 22.07 5.91
CA GLU A 106 11.91 20.75 6.06
C GLU A 106 11.23 20.34 4.76
N LYS A 107 11.37 19.07 4.38
CA LYS A 107 10.67 18.46 3.26
C LYS A 107 9.88 17.28 3.75
N LYS A 108 8.63 17.18 3.34
CA LYS A 108 7.74 16.06 3.69
C LYS A 108 6.99 15.57 2.45
N ALA A 109 6.84 14.27 2.35
CA ALA A 109 5.97 13.64 1.37
C ALA A 109 5.06 12.66 2.11
N PHE A 110 3.76 12.92 2.08
CA PHE A 110 2.72 12.12 2.71
C PHE A 110 1.90 11.39 1.67
N VAL A 111 1.48 10.17 1.99
CA VAL A 111 0.41 9.47 1.29
C VAL A 111 -0.58 8.94 2.32
N TYR A 112 -1.85 9.15 2.06
CA TYR A 112 -2.97 8.77 2.92
C TYR A 112 -3.67 7.55 2.32
N LEU A 113 -3.90 6.53 3.15
CA LEU A 113 -4.36 5.20 2.75
C LEU A 113 -5.73 4.89 3.35
N LYS A 114 -6.53 4.09 2.62
CA LYS A 114 -7.96 3.91 2.90
C LYS A 114 -8.30 2.81 3.89
N ARG A 115 -7.54 1.70 3.90
CA ARG A 115 -7.97 0.45 4.54
C ARG A 115 -7.09 -0.01 5.71
N GLN A 116 -5.77 0.03 5.55
CA GLN A 116 -4.85 -0.43 6.59
C GLN A 116 -4.79 0.58 7.73
N THR A 117 -4.88 0.09 8.98
CA THR A 117 -4.64 0.93 10.15
C THR A 117 -3.15 1.32 10.27
N GLY A 118 -2.86 2.42 10.98
CA GLY A 118 -1.48 2.84 11.24
C GLY A 118 -0.63 1.72 11.85
N LYS A 119 -1.18 0.94 12.79
CA LYS A 119 -0.51 -0.21 13.41
C LYS A 119 -0.16 -1.32 12.39
N GLN A 120 -1.07 -1.66 11.49
CA GLN A 120 -0.83 -2.67 10.45
C GLN A 120 0.25 -2.21 9.48
N LEU A 121 0.17 -0.94 9.05
CA LEU A 121 1.14 -0.33 8.15
C LEU A 121 2.53 -0.23 8.80
N ALA A 122 2.60 0.23 10.06
CA ALA A 122 3.85 0.30 10.82
C ALA A 122 4.53 -1.07 10.96
N LYS A 123 3.77 -2.10 11.31
CA LYS A 123 4.28 -3.50 11.37
C LYS A 123 4.84 -3.94 10.03
N ARG A 124 4.13 -3.67 8.93
CA ARG A 124 4.53 -4.03 7.57
C ARG A 124 5.82 -3.33 7.15
N LEU A 125 5.98 -2.06 7.53
CA LEU A 125 7.15 -1.24 7.20
C LEU A 125 8.33 -1.40 8.17
N GLY A 126 8.17 -2.19 9.22
CA GLY A 126 9.18 -2.38 10.26
C GLY A 126 9.45 -1.11 11.06
N VAL A 127 8.38 -0.36 11.38
CA VAL A 127 8.41 0.87 12.18
C VAL A 127 7.84 0.53 13.56
N ASN A 128 8.69 0.53 14.58
CA ASN A 128 8.31 -0.02 15.89
C ASN A 128 8.29 1.03 17.01
N ARG A 129 8.84 2.22 16.79
CA ARG A 129 8.83 3.27 17.81
C ARG A 129 7.52 4.02 17.75
N ILE A 130 6.90 4.20 18.90
CA ILE A 130 5.69 4.98 19.09
C ILE A 130 6.11 6.42 19.38
N ASP A 131 5.45 7.36 18.76
CA ASP A 131 5.58 8.78 19.09
C ASP A 131 4.61 9.09 20.22
N GLU A 132 5.13 9.13 21.44
CA GLU A 132 4.35 9.42 22.65
C GLU A 132 3.92 10.89 22.74
N GLN A 133 4.49 11.76 21.89
CA GLN A 133 4.15 13.18 21.84
C GLN A 133 3.05 13.51 20.83
N ALA A 134 2.64 12.54 20.03
CA ALA A 134 1.53 12.72 19.11
C ALA A 134 0.24 12.86 19.92
N ASP A 135 -0.33 14.06 19.88
CA ASP A 135 -1.63 14.40 20.54
C ASP A 135 -2.79 13.83 19.71
N THR A 136 -2.84 12.50 19.61
CA THR A 136 -3.86 11.75 18.84
C THR A 136 -4.32 10.56 19.66
N ASP A 137 -5.61 10.22 19.56
CA ASP A 137 -6.23 9.07 20.25
C ASP A 137 -5.60 7.71 19.81
N GLU A 138 -4.92 7.68 18.66
CA GLU A 138 -4.20 6.51 18.18
C GLU A 138 -2.70 6.81 18.04
N PRO A 139 -1.83 5.83 18.36
CA PRO A 139 -0.39 6.05 18.31
C PRO A 139 0.12 6.29 16.89
N SER A 140 0.98 7.29 16.74
CA SER A 140 1.83 7.45 15.56
C SER A 140 3.14 6.68 15.75
N TYR A 141 3.71 6.20 14.65
CA TYR A 141 4.93 5.41 14.66
C TYR A 141 6.01 6.12 13.87
N PHE A 142 7.26 5.99 14.30
CA PHE A 142 8.38 6.56 13.56
C PHE A 142 9.60 5.65 13.52
N LYS A 143 10.42 5.86 12.50
CA LYS A 143 11.73 5.22 12.34
C LYS A 143 12.70 6.20 11.72
N GLN A 144 13.75 6.54 12.44
CA GLN A 144 14.83 7.30 11.87
C GLN A 144 15.59 6.44 10.85
N THR A 145 15.62 6.87 9.60
CA THR A 145 16.26 6.16 8.49
C THR A 145 17.65 6.70 8.19
N SER A 146 17.92 7.96 8.56
CA SER A 146 19.24 8.58 8.54
C SER A 146 19.32 9.69 9.59
N LYS A 147 20.47 10.39 9.67
CA LYS A 147 20.62 11.55 10.57
C LYS A 147 19.60 12.67 10.30
N LYS A 148 19.11 12.76 9.06
CA LYS A 148 18.22 13.84 8.60
C LYS A 148 16.86 13.36 8.11
N THR A 149 16.62 12.07 8.04
CA THR A 149 15.37 11.54 7.49
C THR A 149 14.66 10.62 8.46
N THR A 150 13.37 10.77 8.55
CA THR A 150 12.49 9.98 9.40
C THR A 150 11.30 9.46 8.59
N LEU A 151 11.05 8.16 8.68
CA LEU A 151 9.82 7.55 8.21
C LEU A 151 8.77 7.67 9.30
N LEU A 152 7.62 8.23 8.97
CA LEU A 152 6.47 8.39 9.85
C LEU A 152 5.31 7.52 9.36
N VAL A 153 4.58 6.93 10.29
CA VAL A 153 3.32 6.23 10.02
C VAL A 153 2.28 6.75 10.99
N GLY A 154 1.29 7.46 10.46
CA GLY A 154 0.20 8.05 11.23
C GLY A 154 -1.02 7.14 11.32
N ALA A 155 -1.84 7.42 12.33
CA ALA A 155 -3.14 6.79 12.58
C ALA A 155 -4.25 7.32 11.65
N ALA A 156 -5.46 6.78 11.82
CA ALA A 156 -6.65 7.23 11.13
C ALA A 156 -6.99 8.68 11.51
N SER A 157 -7.45 9.45 10.53
CA SER A 157 -7.94 10.82 10.73
C SER A 157 -8.71 11.30 9.51
N GLU A 158 -8.94 12.58 9.44
CA GLU A 158 -9.67 13.25 8.37
C GLU A 158 -8.86 14.43 7.82
N LEU A 159 -8.80 14.54 6.49
CA LEU A 159 -8.19 15.67 5.81
C LEU A 159 -9.28 16.66 5.45
N PHE A 160 -9.10 17.90 5.85
CA PHE A 160 -10.01 19.00 5.49
C PHE A 160 -9.44 19.77 4.29
N MET A 161 -10.25 19.90 3.25
CA MET A 161 -9.91 20.58 2.01
C MET A 161 -11.03 21.56 1.65
N GLY A 162 -10.93 22.78 2.16
CA GLY A 162 -12.01 23.75 2.07
C GLY A 162 -13.27 23.27 2.82
N ASN A 163 -14.37 23.04 2.08
CA ASN A 163 -15.64 22.54 2.64
C ASN A 163 -15.76 21.01 2.60
N ASP A 164 -14.81 20.32 1.97
CA ASP A 164 -14.82 18.87 1.82
C ASP A 164 -13.87 18.22 2.82
N SER A 165 -14.14 16.96 3.14
CA SER A 165 -13.25 16.15 3.95
C SER A 165 -13.06 14.75 3.38
N ILE A 166 -11.88 14.17 3.60
CA ILE A 166 -11.55 12.81 3.20
C ILE A 166 -11.05 12.03 4.41
N LYS A 167 -11.75 10.95 4.75
CA LYS A 167 -11.33 10.02 5.80
C LYS A 167 -10.26 9.06 5.28
N TYR A 168 -9.24 8.84 6.10
CA TYR A 168 -8.20 7.85 5.85
C TYR A 168 -7.94 6.98 7.08
N GLN A 169 -7.37 5.79 6.91
CA GLN A 169 -7.09 4.85 7.99
C GLN A 169 -5.63 4.88 8.44
N SER A 170 -4.74 5.31 7.58
CA SER A 170 -3.33 5.52 7.91
C SER A 170 -2.67 6.50 6.96
N ALA A 171 -1.57 7.05 7.41
CA ALA A 171 -0.69 7.85 6.57
C ALA A 171 0.74 7.32 6.65
N VAL A 172 1.48 7.41 5.55
CA VAL A 172 2.92 7.18 5.52
C VAL A 172 3.62 8.43 5.00
N ALA A 173 4.70 8.81 5.63
CA ALA A 173 5.46 9.96 5.20
C ALA A 173 6.98 9.75 5.34
N CYS A 174 7.72 10.27 4.37
CA CYS A 174 9.12 10.57 4.53
C CYS A 174 9.30 12.05 4.89
N GLN A 175 9.91 12.31 6.02
CA GLN A 175 10.28 13.64 6.49
C GLN A 175 11.79 13.80 6.44
N GLN A 176 12.26 14.90 5.89
CA GLN A 176 13.66 15.29 5.87
C GLN A 176 13.83 16.67 6.52
N LEU A 177 14.69 16.72 7.52
CA LEU A 177 15.13 17.95 8.19
C LEU A 177 16.38 18.52 7.48
N LYS A 178 16.63 19.80 7.66
CA LYS A 178 17.85 20.49 7.19
C LYS A 178 19.13 19.87 7.73
#